data_21d057f40653e9d40b03a68f93ab1f5e
#
_entry.id   21d057f40653e9d40b03a68f93ab1f5e
#
_cell.length_a   1.000
_cell.length_b   1.000
_cell.length_c   1.000
_cell.angle_alpha   90.00
_cell.angle_beta   90.00
_cell.angle_gamma   90.00
#
_symmetry.space_group_name_H-M   'P 1'
#
loop_
_entity.id
_entity.type
_entity.pdbx_description
1 polymer ?
#
loop_
_entity_poly.entity_id
_entity_poly.type
_entity_poly.pdbx_seq_one_letter_code
_entity_poly.pdbx_strand_id
1 'polypeptide(L)'
;MSTEVDVVRSSLPKAQRPDRSRRVDVGGIEVSVVEWGDETSQPILLAHGGFDFAGTWDLFAPLLADQGFRVVAWDQRGHGDSDMAALYTWEAYMRDAAHVIESLETSDPIPVLGHSKGGGMMNQLAEVLPHRVSAVINLDGIPNERGFSNQIDRSDVNALAAELSGWLDHRRRAGQMNRRADTIEGLAERRQLMNPRLSMEWLQYLVTVGARCDHDGWRWKIDPTLRFGPSGAWRPEWAIPRLRGLRVPYLGVIGTVKEEMGWGTTPDEAFPILPEGAEFHALADTGHFVHIERPEYVAEITVDFLGRAL
;
A
#
# COMPACT_ATOMS: atom_id res chain seq x y z
N MET A 1 2.70 -21.37 21.12
CA MET A 1 2.56 -20.52 19.90
C MET A 1 1.10 -20.16 19.60
N SER A 2 0.15 -21.10 19.58
CA SER A 2 -1.28 -20.79 19.36
C SER A 2 -1.83 -19.78 20.38
N THR A 3 -1.56 -19.95 21.67
CA THR A 3 -2.10 -19.12 22.75
C THR A 3 -1.60 -17.66 22.75
N GLU A 4 -0.33 -17.40 22.42
CA GLU A 4 0.22 -16.03 22.37
C GLU A 4 -0.37 -15.23 21.20
N VAL A 5 -0.45 -15.83 20.02
CA VAL A 5 -1.07 -15.21 18.83
C VAL A 5 -2.56 -14.94 19.08
N ASP A 6 -3.28 -15.87 19.71
CA ASP A 6 -4.69 -15.73 20.02
C ASP A 6 -4.94 -14.59 21.02
N VAL A 7 -4.07 -14.45 22.03
CA VAL A 7 -4.13 -13.33 22.99
C VAL A 7 -3.92 -11.99 22.30
N VAL A 8 -2.88 -11.87 21.46
CA VAL A 8 -2.62 -10.63 20.72
C VAL A 8 -3.78 -10.27 19.78
N ARG A 9 -4.32 -11.24 19.04
CA ARG A 9 -5.45 -10.99 18.12
C ARG A 9 -6.73 -10.61 18.86
N SER A 10 -6.99 -11.21 20.03
CA SER A 10 -8.16 -10.88 20.85
C SER A 10 -8.09 -9.50 21.50
N SER A 11 -6.91 -8.90 21.61
CA SER A 11 -6.77 -7.52 22.10
C SER A 11 -7.28 -6.46 21.12
N LEU A 12 -7.49 -6.83 19.84
CA LEU A 12 -8.02 -5.96 18.78
C LEU A 12 -9.28 -6.55 18.15
N PRO A 13 -10.42 -6.55 18.87
CA PRO A 13 -11.64 -7.21 18.40
C PRO A 13 -12.25 -6.58 17.13
N LYS A 14 -11.86 -5.33 16.78
CA LYS A 14 -12.30 -4.67 15.55
C LYS A 14 -11.49 -5.09 14.32
N ALA A 15 -10.31 -5.68 14.49
CA ALA A 15 -9.53 -6.18 13.36
C ALA A 15 -10.09 -7.53 12.90
N GLN A 16 -10.50 -7.62 11.66
CA GLN A 16 -11.10 -8.84 11.09
C GLN A 16 -10.22 -9.35 9.95
N ARG A 17 -9.87 -10.62 10.05
CA ARG A 17 -9.15 -11.32 8.98
C ARG A 17 -10.01 -11.43 7.73
N PRO A 18 -9.39 -11.51 6.54
CA PRO A 18 -10.14 -11.72 5.30
C PRO A 18 -10.95 -13.03 5.35
N ASP A 19 -12.13 -12.99 4.72
CA ASP A 19 -13.02 -14.13 4.59
C ASP A 19 -12.44 -15.19 3.65
N ARG A 20 -11.70 -14.74 2.64
CA ARG A 20 -11.14 -15.58 1.58
C ARG A 20 -9.73 -15.16 1.21
N SER A 21 -8.97 -16.12 0.70
CA SER A 21 -7.66 -15.87 0.10
C SER A 21 -7.45 -16.77 -1.11
N ARG A 22 -6.70 -16.26 -2.10
CA ARG A 22 -6.31 -17.02 -3.29
C ARG A 22 -4.95 -16.57 -3.81
N ARG A 23 -4.36 -17.39 -4.67
CA ARG A 23 -3.12 -17.04 -5.39
C ARG A 23 -3.46 -16.61 -6.80
N VAL A 24 -2.76 -15.60 -7.30
CA VAL A 24 -2.92 -15.09 -8.67
C VAL A 24 -1.55 -15.06 -9.33
N ASP A 25 -1.42 -15.75 -10.47
CA ASP A 25 -0.22 -15.67 -11.32
C ASP A 25 -0.19 -14.30 -12.01
N VAL A 26 0.90 -13.56 -11.78
CA VAL A 26 1.11 -12.23 -12.36
C VAL A 26 2.27 -12.23 -13.38
N GLY A 27 2.47 -13.36 -14.04
CA GLY A 27 3.48 -13.56 -15.07
C GLY A 27 4.83 -14.02 -14.51
N GLY A 28 4.85 -15.21 -13.92
CA GLY A 28 6.03 -15.93 -13.45
C GLY A 28 6.30 -15.82 -11.94
N ILE A 29 5.45 -15.16 -11.20
CA ILE A 29 5.32 -15.21 -9.75
C ILE A 29 3.85 -15.21 -9.38
N GLU A 30 3.50 -15.72 -8.20
CA GLU A 30 2.16 -15.64 -7.67
C GLU A 30 2.07 -14.59 -6.55
N VAL A 31 1.02 -13.79 -6.58
CA VAL A 31 0.68 -12.89 -5.49
C VAL A 31 -0.48 -13.42 -4.65
N SER A 32 -0.43 -13.16 -3.36
CA SER A 32 -1.51 -13.48 -2.42
C SER A 32 -2.58 -12.40 -2.49
N VAL A 33 -3.79 -12.78 -2.85
CA VAL A 33 -4.98 -11.91 -2.89
C VAL A 33 -5.90 -12.33 -1.76
N VAL A 34 -6.41 -11.35 -1.02
CA VAL A 34 -7.31 -11.55 0.12
C VAL A 34 -8.58 -10.71 -0.06
N GLU A 35 -9.70 -11.20 0.49
CA GLU A 35 -11.00 -10.57 0.25
C GLU A 35 -11.86 -10.56 1.52
N TRP A 36 -12.62 -9.48 1.71
CA TRP A 36 -13.64 -9.30 2.74
C TRP A 36 -14.98 -9.02 2.07
N GLY A 37 -16.07 -9.45 2.71
CA GLY A 37 -17.44 -9.24 2.24
C GLY A 37 -17.91 -10.28 1.22
N ASP A 38 -19.11 -10.05 0.69
CA ASP A 38 -19.78 -10.96 -0.26
C ASP A 38 -19.07 -10.94 -1.62
N GLU A 39 -18.74 -12.12 -2.15
CA GLU A 39 -18.04 -12.26 -3.43
C GLU A 39 -18.86 -11.78 -4.65
N THR A 40 -20.18 -11.67 -4.49
CA THR A 40 -21.09 -11.18 -5.53
C THR A 40 -21.29 -9.67 -5.51
N SER A 41 -20.78 -8.99 -4.48
CA SER A 41 -20.84 -7.54 -4.35
C SER A 41 -19.86 -6.83 -5.29
N GLN A 42 -20.09 -5.52 -5.49
CA GLN A 42 -19.21 -4.69 -6.29
C GLN A 42 -17.78 -4.67 -5.71
N PRO A 43 -16.77 -5.05 -6.50
CA PRO A 43 -15.40 -5.07 -6.01
C PRO A 43 -14.82 -3.66 -5.87
N ILE A 44 -14.00 -3.48 -4.82
CA ILE A 44 -13.07 -2.36 -4.64
C ILE A 44 -11.67 -2.92 -4.40
N LEU A 45 -10.67 -2.44 -5.15
CA LEU A 45 -9.30 -2.94 -5.07
C LEU A 45 -8.44 -2.04 -4.19
N LEU A 46 -7.77 -2.61 -3.16
CA LEU A 46 -6.95 -1.91 -2.18
C LEU A 46 -5.46 -2.25 -2.34
N ALA A 47 -4.60 -1.22 -2.45
CA ALA A 47 -3.15 -1.34 -2.54
C ALA A 47 -2.46 -0.80 -1.28
N HIS A 48 -1.70 -1.64 -0.58
CA HIS A 48 -0.95 -1.25 0.63
C HIS A 48 0.28 -0.37 0.33
N GLY A 49 0.82 0.29 1.35
CA GLY A 49 2.02 1.12 1.30
C GLY A 49 3.33 0.35 1.08
N GLY A 50 4.45 1.06 1.01
CA GLY A 50 5.78 0.45 0.96
C GLY A 50 6.13 -0.25 2.26
N PHE A 51 6.77 -1.44 2.18
CA PHE A 51 7.15 -2.26 3.33
C PHE A 51 5.99 -2.67 4.24
N ASP A 52 4.78 -2.72 3.68
CA ASP A 52 3.55 -3.16 4.34
C ASP A 52 3.02 -4.45 3.67
N PHE A 53 1.79 -4.84 3.92
CA PHE A 53 1.13 -6.02 3.37
C PHE A 53 -0.39 -5.90 3.51
N ALA A 54 -1.15 -6.82 2.92
CA ALA A 54 -2.62 -6.74 2.89
C ALA A 54 -3.27 -6.72 4.28
N GLY A 55 -2.66 -7.34 5.30
CA GLY A 55 -3.16 -7.31 6.68
C GLY A 55 -3.22 -5.91 7.32
N THR A 56 -2.61 -4.87 6.70
CA THR A 56 -2.80 -3.48 7.13
C THR A 56 -4.26 -3.03 7.00
N TRP A 57 -5.06 -3.72 6.20
CA TRP A 57 -6.46 -3.41 5.94
C TRP A 57 -7.44 -4.07 6.92
N ASP A 58 -6.99 -4.95 7.82
CA ASP A 58 -7.84 -5.73 8.72
C ASP A 58 -8.73 -4.89 9.67
N LEU A 59 -8.42 -3.59 9.87
CA LEU A 59 -9.30 -2.62 10.57
C LEU A 59 -10.23 -1.85 9.64
N PHE A 60 -9.84 -1.66 8.39
CA PHE A 60 -10.52 -0.76 7.47
C PHE A 60 -11.39 -1.50 6.45
N ALA A 61 -10.88 -2.60 5.88
CA ALA A 61 -11.60 -3.35 4.86
C ALA A 61 -12.97 -3.89 5.33
N PRO A 62 -13.11 -4.39 6.59
CA PRO A 62 -14.42 -4.81 7.10
C PRO A 62 -15.46 -3.69 7.08
N LEU A 63 -15.06 -2.44 7.35
CA LEU A 63 -15.98 -1.30 7.34
C LEU A 63 -16.56 -1.02 5.96
N LEU A 64 -15.78 -1.23 4.90
CA LEU A 64 -16.26 -1.14 3.51
C LEU A 64 -17.10 -2.36 3.14
N ALA A 65 -16.74 -3.55 3.61
CA ALA A 65 -17.51 -4.78 3.39
C ALA A 65 -18.90 -4.70 4.02
N ASP A 66 -19.02 -4.14 5.22
CA ASP A 66 -20.29 -3.88 5.91
C ASP A 66 -21.19 -2.89 5.14
N GLN A 67 -20.62 -2.08 4.24
CA GLN A 67 -21.35 -1.20 3.34
C GLN A 67 -21.68 -1.84 1.97
N GLY A 68 -21.47 -3.15 1.84
CA GLY A 68 -21.86 -3.93 0.67
C GLY A 68 -20.81 -3.98 -0.45
N PHE A 69 -19.54 -3.67 -0.17
CA PHE A 69 -18.44 -3.88 -1.13
C PHE A 69 -17.81 -5.26 -0.96
N ARG A 70 -17.38 -5.85 -2.08
CA ARG A 70 -16.37 -6.91 -2.10
C ARG A 70 -15.01 -6.23 -2.03
N VAL A 71 -14.38 -6.20 -0.87
CA VAL A 71 -13.08 -5.54 -0.68
C VAL A 71 -11.98 -6.53 -1.03
N VAL A 72 -11.15 -6.18 -2.00
CA VAL A 72 -10.05 -7.01 -2.49
C VAL A 72 -8.73 -6.30 -2.24
N ALA A 73 -7.78 -6.98 -1.61
CA ALA A 73 -6.41 -6.49 -1.44
C ALA A 73 -5.42 -7.59 -1.82
N TRP A 74 -4.20 -7.21 -2.11
CA TRP A 74 -3.14 -8.21 -2.34
C TRP A 74 -1.85 -7.80 -1.63
N ASP A 75 -1.08 -8.81 -1.26
CA ASP A 75 0.31 -8.59 -0.90
C ASP A 75 1.10 -8.30 -2.18
N GLN A 76 1.70 -7.12 -2.27
CA GLN A 76 2.53 -6.80 -3.42
C GLN A 76 3.75 -7.72 -3.45
N ARG A 77 4.34 -7.96 -4.64
CA ARG A 77 5.53 -8.80 -4.79
C ARG A 77 6.57 -8.53 -3.70
N GLY A 78 7.11 -9.61 -3.12
CA GLY A 78 8.10 -9.53 -2.05
C GLY A 78 7.59 -9.12 -0.68
N HIS A 79 6.27 -9.03 -0.50
CA HIS A 79 5.62 -8.72 0.78
C HIS A 79 4.62 -9.82 1.15
N GLY A 80 4.37 -9.97 2.44
CA GLY A 80 3.35 -10.86 2.97
C GLY A 80 3.51 -12.30 2.49
N ASP A 81 2.42 -12.88 1.99
CA ASP A 81 2.36 -14.24 1.49
C ASP A 81 2.55 -14.32 -0.05
N SER A 82 2.91 -13.21 -0.71
CA SER A 82 3.29 -13.18 -2.11
C SER A 82 4.72 -13.66 -2.34
N ASP A 83 4.99 -14.14 -3.55
CA ASP A 83 6.32 -14.60 -3.92
C ASP A 83 7.36 -13.48 -3.89
N MET A 84 8.58 -13.83 -3.53
CA MET A 84 9.75 -13.01 -3.74
C MET A 84 10.04 -12.88 -5.24
N ALA A 85 10.55 -11.72 -5.68
CA ALA A 85 10.75 -11.44 -7.09
C ALA A 85 12.18 -11.07 -7.43
N ALA A 86 12.58 -11.35 -8.67
CA ALA A 86 13.86 -10.91 -9.20
C ALA A 86 13.91 -9.39 -9.40
N LEU A 87 12.78 -8.73 -9.63
CA LEU A 87 12.68 -7.30 -9.87
C LEU A 87 11.59 -6.64 -9.02
N TYR A 88 11.92 -5.47 -8.48
CA TYR A 88 11.05 -4.59 -7.69
C TYR A 88 10.96 -3.21 -8.34
N THR A 89 10.86 -3.17 -9.68
CA THR A 89 10.68 -1.94 -10.44
C THR A 89 9.21 -1.50 -10.42
N TRP A 90 8.97 -0.22 -10.70
CA TRP A 90 7.61 0.32 -10.74
C TRP A 90 6.74 -0.38 -11.79
N GLU A 91 7.29 -0.66 -12.96
CA GLU A 91 6.60 -1.36 -14.06
C GLU A 91 6.18 -2.79 -13.66
N ALA A 92 7.00 -3.45 -12.84
CA ALA A 92 6.68 -4.77 -12.33
C ALA A 92 5.49 -4.73 -11.36
N TYR A 93 5.42 -3.73 -10.46
CA TYR A 93 4.26 -3.51 -9.59
C TYR A 93 3.00 -3.18 -10.38
N MET A 94 3.12 -2.36 -11.43
CA MET A 94 1.99 -2.00 -12.30
C MET A 94 1.44 -3.22 -13.06
N ARG A 95 2.32 -4.08 -13.58
CA ARG A 95 1.93 -5.34 -14.21
C ARG A 95 1.16 -6.23 -13.23
N ASP A 96 1.64 -6.37 -12.00
CA ASP A 96 0.93 -7.17 -10.99
C ASP A 96 -0.46 -6.61 -10.70
N ALA A 97 -0.58 -5.29 -10.49
CA ALA A 97 -1.86 -4.64 -10.25
C ALA A 97 -2.85 -4.88 -11.42
N ALA A 98 -2.35 -4.84 -12.68
CA ALA A 98 -3.16 -5.14 -13.85
C ALA A 98 -3.66 -6.60 -13.85
N HIS A 99 -2.80 -7.58 -13.56
CA HIS A 99 -3.22 -8.98 -13.46
C HIS A 99 -4.19 -9.22 -12.30
N VAL A 100 -4.00 -8.54 -11.16
CA VAL A 100 -4.94 -8.64 -10.04
C VAL A 100 -6.31 -8.11 -10.43
N ILE A 101 -6.41 -6.93 -11.07
CA ILE A 101 -7.70 -6.40 -11.52
C ILE A 101 -8.36 -7.28 -12.58
N GLU A 102 -7.59 -7.86 -13.51
CA GLU A 102 -8.08 -8.81 -14.51
C GLU A 102 -8.63 -10.09 -13.86
N SER A 103 -8.02 -10.53 -12.75
CA SER A 103 -8.44 -11.74 -12.01
C SER A 103 -9.76 -11.60 -11.26
N LEU A 104 -10.38 -10.40 -11.24
CA LEU A 104 -11.67 -10.17 -10.58
C LEU A 104 -12.87 -10.61 -11.41
N GLU A 105 -12.62 -11.12 -12.63
CA GLU A 105 -13.66 -11.66 -13.53
C GLU A 105 -14.82 -10.69 -13.82
N THR A 106 -14.56 -9.38 -13.72
CA THR A 106 -15.50 -8.32 -14.10
C THR A 106 -14.94 -7.50 -15.25
N SER A 107 -15.80 -7.17 -16.22
CA SER A 107 -15.49 -6.21 -17.30
C SER A 107 -15.77 -4.78 -16.91
N ASP A 108 -16.60 -4.57 -15.88
CA ASP A 108 -17.00 -3.25 -15.44
C ASP A 108 -15.84 -2.53 -14.72
N PRO A 109 -15.72 -1.21 -14.88
CA PRO A 109 -14.74 -0.44 -14.13
C PRO A 109 -15.02 -0.52 -12.62
N ILE A 110 -13.97 -0.63 -11.82
CA ILE A 110 -14.07 -0.72 -10.36
C ILE A 110 -13.36 0.45 -9.68
N PRO A 111 -13.78 0.87 -8.48
CA PRO A 111 -13.02 1.80 -7.68
C PRO A 111 -11.72 1.17 -7.18
N VAL A 112 -10.67 1.99 -7.09
CA VAL A 112 -9.38 1.60 -6.56
C VAL A 112 -8.96 2.52 -5.42
N LEU A 113 -8.37 1.96 -4.39
CA LEU A 113 -7.92 2.66 -3.20
C LEU A 113 -6.46 2.31 -2.91
N GLY A 114 -5.64 3.28 -2.57
CA GLY A 114 -4.26 3.00 -2.22
C GLY A 114 -3.73 3.89 -1.10
N HIS A 115 -2.94 3.29 -0.21
CA HIS A 115 -2.22 3.99 0.84
C HIS A 115 -0.78 4.27 0.42
N SER A 116 -0.29 5.50 0.62
CA SER A 116 1.12 5.84 0.42
C SER A 116 1.63 5.47 -0.99
N LYS A 117 2.63 4.59 -1.12
CA LYS A 117 3.08 4.00 -2.39
C LYS A 117 1.91 3.41 -3.19
N GLY A 118 0.99 2.71 -2.50
CA GLY A 118 -0.22 2.14 -3.11
C GLY A 118 -1.11 3.21 -3.73
N GLY A 119 -1.22 4.40 -3.12
CA GLY A 119 -1.92 5.55 -3.69
C GLY A 119 -1.32 5.99 -5.02
N GLY A 120 0.01 6.11 -5.10
CA GLY A 120 0.71 6.39 -6.35
C GLY A 120 0.50 5.30 -7.42
N MET A 121 0.44 4.03 -7.00
CA MET A 121 0.14 2.92 -7.91
C MET A 121 -1.28 3.00 -8.46
N MET A 122 -2.28 3.30 -7.63
CA MET A 122 -3.67 3.42 -8.08
C MET A 122 -3.89 4.64 -8.98
N ASN A 123 -3.20 5.75 -8.73
CA ASN A 123 -3.19 6.88 -9.65
C ASN A 123 -2.71 6.45 -11.05
N GLN A 124 -1.60 5.72 -11.13
CA GLN A 124 -1.07 5.27 -12.41
C GLN A 124 -1.91 4.16 -13.03
N LEU A 125 -2.53 3.28 -12.26
CA LEU A 125 -3.45 2.27 -12.77
C LEU A 125 -4.63 2.93 -13.48
N ALA A 126 -5.21 3.98 -12.88
CA ALA A 126 -6.27 4.76 -13.50
C ALA A 126 -5.83 5.50 -14.78
N GLU A 127 -4.56 5.92 -14.86
CA GLU A 127 -3.99 6.53 -16.07
C GLU A 127 -3.84 5.50 -17.22
N VAL A 128 -3.31 4.32 -16.91
CA VAL A 128 -2.95 3.33 -17.95
C VAL A 128 -4.09 2.37 -18.30
N LEU A 129 -5.05 2.16 -17.40
CA LEU A 129 -6.24 1.33 -17.60
C LEU A 129 -7.53 2.10 -17.26
N PRO A 130 -7.79 3.27 -17.89
CA PRO A 130 -8.93 4.12 -17.52
C PRO A 130 -10.28 3.44 -17.73
N HIS A 131 -10.36 2.42 -18.59
CA HIS A 131 -11.57 1.63 -18.82
C HIS A 131 -11.82 0.55 -17.74
N ARG A 132 -10.88 0.34 -16.82
CA ARG A 132 -10.99 -0.61 -15.70
C ARG A 132 -11.14 0.08 -14.35
N VAL A 133 -10.97 1.40 -14.28
CA VAL A 133 -11.00 2.17 -13.03
C VAL A 133 -12.13 3.19 -13.09
N SER A 134 -13.11 3.07 -12.18
CA SER A 134 -14.25 3.99 -12.08
C SER A 134 -13.98 5.20 -11.18
N ALA A 135 -13.15 5.04 -10.14
CA ALA A 135 -12.79 6.09 -9.19
C ALA A 135 -11.46 5.76 -8.50
N VAL A 136 -10.75 6.78 -8.03
CA VAL A 136 -9.51 6.63 -7.26
C VAL A 136 -9.65 7.25 -5.87
N ILE A 137 -9.28 6.48 -4.84
CA ILE A 137 -9.15 6.96 -3.47
C ILE A 137 -7.66 6.87 -3.08
N ASN A 138 -7.06 8.00 -2.74
CA ASN A 138 -5.65 8.08 -2.37
C ASN A 138 -5.51 8.49 -0.90
N LEU A 139 -5.03 7.55 -0.08
CA LEU A 139 -4.82 7.73 1.34
C LEU A 139 -3.34 8.04 1.60
N ASP A 140 -3.02 9.28 1.87
CA ASP A 140 -1.70 9.83 2.20
C ASP A 140 -0.56 9.43 1.22
N GLY A 141 -0.94 9.26 -0.06
CA GLY A 141 -0.03 8.96 -1.17
C GLY A 141 0.09 10.09 -2.19
N ILE A 142 -0.36 11.30 -1.85
CA ILE A 142 -0.28 12.48 -2.73
C ILE A 142 1.15 13.02 -2.71
N PRO A 143 1.84 13.08 -3.87
CA PRO A 143 3.22 13.54 -3.96
C PRO A 143 3.33 15.04 -3.70
N ASN A 144 4.55 15.52 -3.42
CA ASN A 144 4.89 16.93 -3.41
C ASN A 144 6.26 17.17 -4.10
N GLU A 145 6.54 18.41 -4.45
CA GLU A 145 7.79 18.77 -5.14
C GLU A 145 9.03 18.51 -4.25
N ARG A 146 8.92 18.67 -2.93
CA ARG A 146 10.03 18.44 -2.00
C ARG A 146 10.50 16.98 -2.00
N GLY A 147 9.59 16.04 -2.15
CA GLY A 147 9.90 14.61 -2.22
C GLY A 147 10.77 14.24 -3.42
N PHE A 148 10.83 15.11 -4.44
CA PHE A 148 11.66 14.91 -5.63
C PHE A 148 12.98 15.68 -5.60
N SER A 149 13.14 16.67 -4.72
CA SER A 149 14.33 17.54 -4.66
C SER A 149 15.64 16.80 -4.33
N ASN A 150 15.54 15.65 -3.64
CA ASN A 150 16.69 14.83 -3.25
C ASN A 150 16.94 13.66 -4.22
N GLN A 151 16.27 13.64 -5.38
CA GLN A 151 16.44 12.54 -6.32
C GLN A 151 17.65 12.75 -7.22
N ILE A 152 18.20 11.64 -7.67
CA ILE A 152 19.34 11.60 -8.57
C ILE A 152 18.99 12.36 -9.87
N ASP A 153 19.86 13.26 -10.29
CA ASP A 153 19.76 13.85 -11.62
C ASP A 153 19.88 12.76 -12.69
N ARG A 154 18.76 12.46 -13.31
CA ARG A 154 18.68 11.38 -14.30
C ARG A 154 19.26 11.75 -15.66
N SER A 155 19.72 12.98 -15.84
CA SER A 155 20.56 13.37 -16.97
C SER A 155 22.04 13.06 -16.74
N ASP A 156 22.46 12.83 -15.48
CA ASP A 156 23.82 12.41 -15.14
C ASP A 156 23.99 10.88 -15.27
N VAL A 157 24.63 10.44 -16.33
CA VAL A 157 24.88 9.02 -16.61
C VAL A 157 25.74 8.35 -15.54
N ASN A 158 26.63 9.09 -14.84
CA ASN A 158 27.45 8.54 -13.78
C ASN A 158 26.62 8.31 -12.52
N ALA A 159 25.69 9.21 -12.20
CA ALA A 159 24.76 9.04 -11.09
C ALA A 159 23.84 7.83 -11.33
N LEU A 160 23.32 7.65 -12.54
CA LEU A 160 22.53 6.48 -12.92
C LEU A 160 23.33 5.18 -12.83
N ALA A 161 24.58 5.19 -13.28
CA ALA A 161 25.46 4.02 -13.19
C ALA A 161 25.76 3.65 -11.72
N ALA A 162 26.00 4.65 -10.86
CA ALA A 162 26.22 4.44 -9.42
C ALA A 162 24.96 3.91 -8.73
N GLU A 163 23.76 4.42 -9.08
CA GLU A 163 22.48 3.93 -8.57
C GLU A 163 22.29 2.44 -8.91
N LEU A 164 22.51 2.06 -10.16
CA LEU A 164 22.37 0.68 -10.62
C LEU A 164 23.40 -0.24 -9.93
N SER A 165 24.66 0.19 -9.84
CA SER A 165 25.73 -0.54 -9.14
C SER A 165 25.37 -0.76 -7.68
N GLY A 166 24.95 0.29 -6.98
CA GLY A 166 24.53 0.20 -5.57
C GLY A 166 23.32 -0.73 -5.36
N TRP A 167 22.39 -0.74 -6.29
CA TRP A 167 21.25 -1.67 -6.26
C TRP A 167 21.68 -3.13 -6.47
N LEU A 168 22.54 -3.41 -7.45
CA LEU A 168 23.06 -4.76 -7.69
C LEU A 168 23.86 -5.28 -6.49
N ASP A 169 24.69 -4.42 -5.87
CA ASP A 169 25.45 -4.75 -4.66
C ASP A 169 24.54 -5.01 -3.46
N HIS A 170 23.47 -4.23 -3.29
CA HIS A 170 22.47 -4.50 -2.26
C HIS A 170 21.83 -5.87 -2.46
N ARG A 171 21.38 -6.20 -3.66
CA ARG A 171 20.76 -7.50 -3.95
C ARG A 171 21.69 -8.67 -3.68
N ARG A 172 22.96 -8.56 -4.09
CA ARG A 172 23.96 -9.60 -3.84
C ARG A 172 24.18 -9.85 -2.35
N ARG A 173 24.26 -8.79 -1.54
CA ARG A 173 24.43 -8.90 -0.09
C ARG A 173 23.16 -9.40 0.59
N ALA A 174 22.03 -8.80 0.27
CA ALA A 174 20.76 -9.11 0.90
C ALA A 174 20.23 -10.50 0.54
N GLY A 175 20.52 -11.02 -0.66
CA GLY A 175 20.13 -12.37 -1.09
C GLY A 175 20.78 -13.49 -0.27
N GLN A 176 21.81 -13.17 0.53
CA GLN A 176 22.49 -14.09 1.45
C GLN A 176 22.02 -13.91 2.91
N MET A 177 21.08 -13.02 3.17
CA MET A 177 20.62 -12.64 4.50
C MET A 177 19.15 -13.01 4.70
N ASN A 178 18.83 -13.43 5.91
CA ASN A 178 17.45 -13.47 6.39
C ASN A 178 17.13 -12.20 7.19
N ARG A 179 15.86 -11.82 7.22
CA ARG A 179 15.38 -10.79 8.16
C ARG A 179 15.71 -11.24 9.59
N ARG A 180 16.14 -10.29 10.42
CA ARG A 180 16.48 -10.55 11.82
C ARG A 180 15.25 -11.09 12.57
N ALA A 181 15.41 -12.24 13.22
CA ALA A 181 14.40 -12.79 14.10
C ALA A 181 14.25 -11.97 15.38
N ASP A 182 13.04 -11.99 15.95
CA ASP A 182 12.74 -11.43 17.27
C ASP A 182 11.45 -12.04 17.86
N THR A 183 11.04 -11.55 19.03
CA THR A 183 9.70 -11.79 19.57
C THR A 183 8.66 -10.92 18.85
N ILE A 184 7.37 -11.16 19.12
CA ILE A 184 6.28 -10.30 18.63
C ILE A 184 6.50 -8.86 19.09
N GLU A 185 6.78 -8.66 20.39
CA GLU A 185 7.04 -7.35 20.99
C GLU A 185 8.24 -6.67 20.34
N GLY A 186 9.37 -7.38 20.19
CA GLY A 186 10.60 -6.81 19.64
C GLY A 186 10.45 -6.39 18.18
N LEU A 187 9.64 -7.11 17.37
CA LEU A 187 9.29 -6.70 16.01
C LEU A 187 8.37 -5.47 16.01
N ALA A 188 7.38 -5.44 16.92
CA ALA A 188 6.45 -4.33 17.08
C ALA A 188 7.18 -3.06 17.53
N GLU A 189 8.05 -3.14 18.53
CA GLU A 189 8.87 -2.02 19.02
C GLU A 189 9.76 -1.43 17.92
N ARG A 190 10.43 -2.27 17.12
CA ARG A 190 11.22 -1.78 15.98
C ARG A 190 10.38 -1.09 14.93
N ARG A 191 9.15 -1.56 14.69
CA ARG A 191 8.23 -0.90 13.76
C ARG A 191 7.70 0.40 14.34
N GLN A 192 7.47 0.50 15.64
CA GLN A 192 7.04 1.72 16.31
C GLN A 192 8.03 2.88 16.16
N LEU A 193 9.35 2.59 16.11
CA LEU A 193 10.36 3.62 15.82
C LEU A 193 10.12 4.32 14.47
N MET A 194 9.58 3.60 13.50
CA MET A 194 9.26 4.14 12.16
C MET A 194 7.82 4.68 12.07
N ASN A 195 6.94 4.20 12.93
CA ASN A 195 5.52 4.52 12.95
C ASN A 195 5.06 4.85 14.38
N PRO A 196 5.55 5.96 14.97
CA PRO A 196 5.40 6.24 16.40
C PRO A 196 3.96 6.52 16.83
N ARG A 197 3.07 6.81 15.91
CA ARG A 197 1.65 7.09 16.17
C ARG A 197 0.77 5.85 16.21
N LEU A 198 1.26 4.72 15.69
CA LEU A 198 0.51 3.47 15.75
C LEU A 198 0.60 2.85 17.15
N SER A 199 -0.54 2.34 17.66
CA SER A 199 -0.57 1.72 18.97
C SER A 199 0.25 0.42 18.99
N MET A 200 0.79 0.08 20.16
CA MET A 200 1.57 -1.15 20.33
C MET A 200 0.70 -2.39 20.08
N GLU A 201 -0.56 -2.35 20.50
CA GLU A 201 -1.51 -3.44 20.25
C GLU A 201 -1.70 -3.70 18.76
N TRP A 202 -1.85 -2.62 17.96
CA TRP A 202 -1.93 -2.74 16.51
C TRP A 202 -0.64 -3.29 15.90
N LEU A 203 0.50 -2.80 16.35
CA LEU A 203 1.80 -3.25 15.84
C LEU A 203 2.07 -4.72 16.17
N GLN A 204 1.72 -5.18 17.39
CA GLN A 204 1.80 -6.59 17.76
C GLN A 204 0.84 -7.45 16.91
N TYR A 205 -0.40 -6.97 16.70
CA TYR A 205 -1.33 -7.63 15.78
C TYR A 205 -0.73 -7.80 14.39
N LEU A 206 -0.16 -6.73 13.82
CA LEU A 206 0.48 -6.77 12.50
C LEU A 206 1.61 -7.82 12.45
N VAL A 207 2.37 -8.01 13.51
CA VAL A 207 3.38 -9.09 13.57
C VAL A 207 2.72 -10.45 13.41
N THR A 208 1.59 -10.70 14.07
CA THR A 208 0.91 -12.02 14.00
C THR A 208 0.36 -12.35 12.62
N VAL A 209 0.15 -11.35 11.75
CA VAL A 209 -0.40 -11.54 10.40
C VAL A 209 0.64 -11.36 9.30
N GLY A 210 1.61 -10.45 9.50
CA GLY A 210 2.63 -10.09 8.50
C GLY A 210 4.00 -10.71 8.72
N ALA A 211 4.22 -11.44 9.82
CA ALA A 211 5.46 -12.15 10.08
C ALA A 211 5.25 -13.67 10.09
N ARG A 212 6.31 -14.42 9.89
CA ARG A 212 6.35 -15.87 10.10
C ARG A 212 7.16 -16.19 11.35
N CYS A 213 6.78 -17.26 12.04
CA CYS A 213 7.52 -17.77 13.17
C CYS A 213 8.42 -18.93 12.72
N ASP A 214 9.72 -18.72 12.74
CA ASP A 214 10.74 -19.72 12.48
C ASP A 214 11.22 -20.34 13.82
N HIS A 215 12.18 -21.27 13.77
CA HIS A 215 12.71 -21.96 14.97
C HIS A 215 13.42 -21.01 15.96
N ASP A 216 13.89 -19.84 15.51
CA ASP A 216 14.65 -18.86 16.28
C ASP A 216 13.87 -17.55 16.50
N GLY A 217 12.57 -17.50 16.17
CA GLY A 217 11.67 -16.36 16.42
C GLY A 217 10.92 -15.87 15.19
N TRP A 218 10.25 -14.75 15.35
CA TRP A 218 9.40 -14.12 14.34
C TRP A 218 10.22 -13.26 13.36
N ARG A 219 9.83 -13.27 12.07
CA ARG A 219 10.41 -12.44 11.00
C ARG A 219 9.34 -11.88 10.10
N TRP A 220 9.46 -10.60 9.75
CA TRP A 220 8.60 -10.02 8.73
C TRP A 220 8.69 -10.79 7.41
N LYS A 221 7.55 -11.08 6.81
CA LYS A 221 7.41 -11.66 5.47
C LYS A 221 7.67 -10.59 4.40
N ILE A 222 8.87 -10.02 4.40
CA ILE A 222 9.33 -9.02 3.44
C ILE A 222 10.67 -9.49 2.89
N ASP A 223 10.79 -9.56 1.56
CA ASP A 223 12.03 -9.95 0.91
C ASP A 223 13.21 -9.07 1.39
N PRO A 224 14.30 -9.65 1.92
CA PRO A 224 15.47 -8.87 2.32
C PRO A 224 16.07 -8.06 1.19
N THR A 225 15.92 -8.52 -0.07
CA THR A 225 16.42 -7.83 -1.26
C THR A 225 15.54 -6.67 -1.70
N LEU A 226 14.37 -6.49 -1.06
CA LEU A 226 13.47 -5.40 -1.39
C LEU A 226 14.15 -4.06 -1.14
N ARG A 227 14.39 -3.36 -2.20
CA ARG A 227 14.81 -1.97 -2.25
C ARG A 227 14.18 -1.40 -3.51
N PHE A 228 13.67 -0.19 -3.42
CA PHE A 228 13.30 0.52 -4.63
C PHE A 228 14.55 0.60 -5.51
N GLY A 229 14.52 -0.15 -6.61
CA GLY A 229 15.61 -0.17 -7.58
C GLY A 229 15.65 1.10 -8.40
N PRO A 230 16.58 1.16 -9.33
CA PRO A 230 16.56 2.20 -10.36
C PRO A 230 15.16 2.23 -10.95
N SER A 231 14.59 3.43 -11.07
CA SER A 231 13.17 3.60 -11.43
C SER A 231 12.84 3.16 -12.87
N GLY A 232 13.79 2.53 -13.57
CA GLY A 232 13.58 2.12 -14.95
C GLY A 232 13.21 3.32 -15.82
N ALA A 233 12.18 3.16 -16.64
CA ALA A 233 11.63 4.24 -17.45
C ALA A 233 10.73 5.20 -16.66
N TRP A 234 10.27 4.81 -15.47
CA TRP A 234 9.43 5.66 -14.64
C TRP A 234 10.24 6.80 -14.00
N ARG A 235 9.68 8.00 -14.03
CA ARG A 235 10.29 9.20 -13.47
C ARG A 235 9.37 9.77 -12.38
N PRO A 236 9.85 9.84 -11.14
CA PRO A 236 9.06 10.36 -10.01
C PRO A 236 8.53 11.79 -10.24
N GLU A 237 9.31 12.64 -10.89
CA GLU A 237 8.93 14.01 -11.23
C GLU A 237 7.69 14.11 -12.13
N TRP A 238 7.32 13.00 -12.78
CA TRP A 238 6.09 12.93 -13.57
C TRP A 238 4.84 12.66 -12.73
N ALA A 239 4.98 12.28 -11.46
CA ALA A 239 3.84 11.95 -10.61
C ALA A 239 2.83 13.10 -10.49
N ILE A 240 3.32 14.35 -10.34
CA ILE A 240 2.47 15.54 -10.22
C ILE A 240 1.70 15.83 -11.52
N PRO A 241 2.33 15.99 -12.70
CA PRO A 241 1.59 16.24 -13.93
C PRO A 241 0.64 15.08 -14.30
N ARG A 242 0.98 13.82 -13.97
CA ARG A 242 0.11 12.67 -14.18
C ARG A 242 -1.11 12.71 -13.28
N LEU A 243 -0.93 13.04 -11.98
CA LEU A 243 -2.03 13.20 -11.04
C LEU A 243 -3.04 14.24 -11.54
N ARG A 244 -2.58 15.43 -11.95
CA ARG A 244 -3.43 16.47 -12.55
C ARG A 244 -4.17 16.01 -13.81
N GLY A 245 -3.60 15.07 -14.54
CA GLY A 245 -4.14 14.55 -15.80
C GLY A 245 -5.25 13.53 -15.64
N LEU A 246 -5.51 13.01 -14.45
CA LEU A 246 -6.54 12.00 -14.21
C LEU A 246 -7.93 12.54 -14.55
N ARG A 247 -8.77 11.68 -15.13
CA ARG A 247 -10.12 12.02 -15.60
C ARG A 247 -11.23 11.24 -14.88
N VAL A 248 -10.85 10.37 -13.96
CA VAL A 248 -11.79 9.63 -13.12
C VAL A 248 -12.07 10.41 -11.84
N PRO A 249 -13.24 10.24 -11.21
CA PRO A 249 -13.51 10.76 -9.87
C PRO A 249 -12.37 10.45 -8.90
N TYR A 250 -12.00 11.43 -8.10
CA TYR A 250 -10.82 11.33 -7.23
C TYR A 250 -11.11 11.83 -5.81
N LEU A 251 -10.76 11.02 -4.83
CA LEU A 251 -10.76 11.39 -3.42
C LEU A 251 -9.32 11.35 -2.89
N GLY A 252 -8.82 12.47 -2.40
CA GLY A 252 -7.54 12.56 -1.68
C GLY A 252 -7.75 12.73 -0.18
N VAL A 253 -7.09 11.92 0.63
CA VAL A 253 -7.11 12.03 2.09
C VAL A 253 -5.67 12.08 2.59
N ILE A 254 -5.32 13.09 3.39
CA ILE A 254 -4.00 13.19 4.01
C ILE A 254 -4.09 13.39 5.51
N GLY A 255 -3.08 12.90 6.24
CA GLY A 255 -2.84 13.28 7.63
C GLY A 255 -2.04 14.59 7.69
N THR A 256 -2.34 15.46 8.68
CA THR A 256 -1.63 16.74 8.83
C THR A 256 -0.42 16.68 9.74
N VAL A 257 -0.24 15.56 10.48
CA VAL A 257 0.94 15.34 11.31
C VAL A 257 2.05 14.72 10.47
N LYS A 258 3.17 15.44 10.35
CA LYS A 258 4.31 14.97 9.59
C LYS A 258 5.01 13.81 10.30
N GLU A 259 5.22 12.72 9.58
CA GLU A 259 6.03 11.58 10.00
C GLU A 259 7.23 11.36 9.05
N GLU A 260 8.21 10.56 9.45
CA GLU A 260 9.36 10.22 8.58
C GLU A 260 8.93 9.38 7.38
N MET A 261 7.91 8.54 7.59
CA MET A 261 7.28 7.78 6.52
C MET A 261 6.28 8.67 5.77
N GLY A 262 6.16 8.48 4.47
CA GLY A 262 5.24 9.24 3.64
C GLY A 262 5.82 10.54 3.08
N TRP A 263 5.03 11.21 2.26
CA TRP A 263 5.43 12.44 1.57
C TRP A 263 5.41 13.67 2.50
N GLY A 264 4.60 13.66 3.56
CA GLY A 264 4.33 14.82 4.43
C GLY A 264 3.78 16.00 3.62
N THR A 265 2.95 15.71 2.63
CA THR A 265 2.31 16.70 1.76
C THR A 265 1.33 17.53 2.58
N THR A 266 1.47 18.84 2.53
CA THR A 266 0.53 19.76 3.20
C THR A 266 -0.70 20.02 2.32
N PRO A 267 -1.83 20.50 2.90
CA PRO A 267 -3.00 20.89 2.10
C PRO A 267 -2.68 21.89 1.00
N ASP A 268 -1.83 22.91 1.28
CA ASP A 268 -1.44 23.92 0.31
C ASP A 268 -0.62 23.36 -0.86
N GLU A 269 0.15 22.30 -0.62
CA GLU A 269 0.90 21.59 -1.66
C GLU A 269 0.02 20.62 -2.45
N ALA A 270 -0.96 19.99 -1.78
CA ALA A 270 -1.87 19.03 -2.41
C ALA A 270 -2.85 19.72 -3.37
N PHE A 271 -3.52 20.76 -2.91
CA PHE A 271 -4.63 21.40 -3.62
C PHE A 271 -4.31 21.76 -5.10
N PRO A 272 -3.16 22.40 -5.42
CA PRO A 272 -2.86 22.79 -6.78
C PRO A 272 -2.50 21.64 -7.73
N ILE A 273 -2.27 20.43 -7.21
CA ILE A 273 -1.86 19.26 -8.00
C ILE A 273 -2.94 18.19 -8.15
N LEU A 274 -4.08 18.34 -7.46
CA LEU A 274 -5.20 17.42 -7.57
C LEU A 274 -5.87 17.48 -8.95
N PRO A 275 -6.52 16.39 -9.40
CA PRO A 275 -7.37 16.40 -10.59
C PRO A 275 -8.52 17.42 -10.46
N GLU A 276 -9.04 17.87 -11.59
CA GLU A 276 -10.21 18.74 -11.62
C GLU A 276 -11.43 18.02 -11.00
N GLY A 277 -12.12 18.70 -10.10
CA GLY A 277 -13.29 18.13 -9.39
C GLY A 277 -12.95 17.13 -8.29
N ALA A 278 -11.69 16.97 -7.93
CA ALA A 278 -11.30 16.09 -6.84
C ALA A 278 -11.89 16.53 -5.50
N GLU A 279 -12.35 15.55 -4.70
CA GLU A 279 -12.62 15.75 -3.28
C GLU A 279 -11.33 15.59 -2.49
N PHE A 280 -11.19 16.40 -1.41
CA PHE A 280 -9.97 16.39 -0.62
C PHE A 280 -10.24 16.61 0.86
N HIS A 281 -9.67 15.76 1.71
CA HIS A 281 -9.75 15.83 3.16
C HIS A 281 -8.35 15.86 3.79
N ALA A 282 -8.11 16.85 4.64
CA ALA A 282 -6.92 16.95 5.48
C ALA A 282 -7.31 16.68 6.93
N LEU A 283 -6.84 15.56 7.49
CA LEU A 283 -7.24 15.10 8.82
C LEU A 283 -6.32 15.67 9.89
N ALA A 284 -6.87 16.55 10.72
CA ALA A 284 -6.15 17.10 11.86
C ALA A 284 -5.75 15.99 12.85
N ASP A 285 -4.61 16.17 13.51
CA ASP A 285 -4.06 15.24 14.51
C ASP A 285 -3.94 13.79 14.02
N THR A 286 -3.79 13.58 12.72
CA THR A 286 -3.66 12.27 12.08
C THR A 286 -2.34 12.22 11.31
N GLY A 287 -1.60 11.12 11.42
CA GLY A 287 -0.33 10.87 10.75
C GLY A 287 -0.50 10.16 9.40
N HIS A 288 0.54 9.46 9.00
CA HIS A 288 0.62 8.80 7.69
C HIS A 288 -0.39 7.66 7.48
N PHE A 289 -0.77 6.95 8.53
CA PHE A 289 -1.67 5.80 8.45
C PHE A 289 -3.13 6.19 8.73
N VAL A 290 -3.68 7.09 7.90
CA VAL A 290 -5.04 7.65 8.09
C VAL A 290 -6.12 6.58 8.25
N HIS A 291 -6.02 5.46 7.54
CA HIS A 291 -6.96 4.33 7.59
C HIS A 291 -6.82 3.44 8.84
N ILE A 292 -5.75 3.62 9.62
CA ILE A 292 -5.52 2.95 10.90
C ILE A 292 -5.84 3.88 12.06
N GLU A 293 -5.44 5.16 11.96
CA GLU A 293 -5.67 6.14 13.01
C GLU A 293 -7.14 6.62 13.07
N ARG A 294 -7.84 6.63 11.94
CA ARG A 294 -9.23 7.11 11.79
C ARG A 294 -10.06 6.18 10.89
N PRO A 295 -10.09 4.86 11.14
CA PRO A 295 -10.66 3.89 10.19
C PRO A 295 -12.14 4.17 9.88
N GLU A 296 -12.96 4.43 10.90
CA GLU A 296 -14.40 4.66 10.72
C GLU A 296 -14.66 5.93 9.89
N TYR A 297 -13.97 7.04 10.19
CA TYR A 297 -14.15 8.29 9.46
C TYR A 297 -13.66 8.19 8.00
N VAL A 298 -12.50 7.55 7.79
CA VAL A 298 -11.98 7.36 6.42
C VAL A 298 -12.86 6.42 5.61
N ALA A 299 -13.47 5.40 6.24
CA ALA A 299 -14.45 4.54 5.59
C ALA A 299 -15.73 5.31 5.22
N GLU A 300 -16.27 6.13 6.14
CA GLU A 300 -17.45 6.97 5.91
C GLU A 300 -17.25 7.88 4.69
N ILE A 301 -16.20 8.71 4.66
CA ILE A 301 -15.94 9.60 3.52
C ILE A 301 -15.67 8.86 2.22
N THR A 302 -15.05 7.66 2.30
CA THR A 302 -14.85 6.80 1.13
C THR A 302 -16.17 6.31 0.55
N VAL A 303 -17.07 5.81 1.40
CA VAL A 303 -18.40 5.32 0.98
C VAL A 303 -19.26 6.45 0.44
N ASP A 304 -19.29 7.60 1.12
CA ASP A 304 -20.02 8.78 0.67
C ASP A 304 -19.53 9.29 -0.68
N PHE A 305 -18.21 9.30 -0.89
CA PHE A 305 -17.61 9.65 -2.18
C PHE A 305 -18.04 8.66 -3.26
N LEU A 306 -17.91 7.36 -3.01
CA LEU A 306 -18.28 6.32 -3.99
C LEU A 306 -19.76 6.35 -4.32
N GLY A 307 -20.64 6.62 -3.34
CA GLY A 307 -22.08 6.77 -3.56
C GLY A 307 -22.46 7.94 -4.47
N ARG A 308 -21.56 8.92 -4.67
CA ARG A 308 -21.76 10.03 -5.64
C ARG A 308 -21.04 9.79 -6.96
N ALA A 309 -19.97 8.99 -6.95
CA ALA A 309 -19.08 8.79 -8.09
C ALA A 309 -19.49 7.62 -9.00
N LEU A 310 -20.19 6.63 -8.45
CA LEU A 310 -20.64 5.41 -9.13
C LEU A 310 -22.14 5.45 -9.38
#